data_b44f75fc439e6acd6085b1c4651d95df
#
_entry.id   b44f75fc439e6acd6085b1c4651d95df
#
_cell.length_a   1.000
_cell.length_b   1.000
_cell.length_c   1.000
_cell.angle_alpha   90.00
_cell.angle_beta   90.00
_cell.angle_gamma   90.00
#
_symmetry.space_group_name_H-M   'P 1'
#
loop_
_entity.id
_entity.type
_entity.pdbx_description
1 polymer ?
#
loop_
_entity_poly.entity_id
_entity_poly.type
_entity_poly.pdbx_seq_one_letter_code
_entity_poly.pdbx_strand_id
1 'polypeptide(L)'
;MTNITEKEIPSPLKDNYKIDNYNWKLESCSKDDNNSRIVYCGINKEDKNDCIYVKQIKISFVSYKKILKEIYFLILLKKMDFFVHLDDILLSLDKGCIFLIFIGNTVSLNSLINSKKNNYLSNKELVKWIIYQITFGLYILHSNNIIHNDIKPPNILIDGDSNVTICDFGSASYKQESSEDYTRYYSPPEFLNDTRIIRDEKSDIWALGVIMIELFLVQNNFFKNRNENNKNKNNKNQLEYILSKFGIKQNISNEEINKLINNDSNLKYNIIFEKEEIEKINDKDAVELINNLLVINPKKRISAFDALKSNYLKEYSEGELSSDLNIIEKPINYEELTDEISKENFEIIFNKLKAKIKD
;
A
#
# COMPACT_ATOMS: atom_id res chain seq x y z
N MET A 1 0.72 -15.27 17.35
CA MET A 1 -0.02 -14.21 18.06
C MET A 1 0.51 -14.19 19.49
N THR A 2 1.28 -13.18 19.83
CA THR A 2 1.72 -12.96 21.22
C THR A 2 0.57 -12.29 21.96
N ASN A 3 -0.04 -12.97 22.92
CA ASN A 3 -1.06 -12.38 23.77
C ASN A 3 -0.46 -11.19 24.53
N ILE A 4 -0.99 -10.00 24.27
CA ILE A 4 -0.66 -8.82 25.08
C ILE A 4 -1.44 -8.93 26.38
N THR A 5 -0.72 -8.88 27.50
CA THR A 5 -1.36 -8.77 28.81
C THR A 5 -2.07 -7.39 28.89
N GLU A 6 -3.18 -7.29 29.64
CA GLU A 6 -3.93 -6.03 29.82
C GLU A 6 -3.05 -4.83 30.27
N LYS A 7 -1.86 -5.11 30.82
CA LYS A 7 -0.86 -4.09 31.24
C LYS A 7 -0.18 -3.39 30.04
N GLU A 8 -0.19 -3.96 28.85
CA GLU A 8 0.51 -3.43 27.67
C GLU A 8 -0.37 -2.54 26.79
N ILE A 9 -1.68 -2.46 27.05
CA ILE A 9 -2.59 -1.56 26.35
C ILE A 9 -2.34 -0.13 26.83
N PRO A 10 -2.04 0.83 25.94
CA PRO A 10 -1.82 2.22 26.31
C PRO A 10 -3.03 2.79 27.06
N SER A 11 -2.81 3.50 28.20
CA SER A 11 -3.89 4.02 29.02
C SER A 11 -4.87 4.97 28.30
N PRO A 12 -4.49 5.77 27.27
CA PRO A 12 -5.45 6.54 26.48
C PRO A 12 -6.50 5.68 25.77
N LEU A 13 -6.13 4.44 25.42
CA LEU A 13 -7.07 3.48 24.82
C LEU A 13 -7.93 2.78 25.87
N LYS A 14 -7.46 2.68 27.14
CA LYS A 14 -8.22 2.07 28.24
C LYS A 14 -9.29 3.01 28.81
N ASP A 15 -8.93 4.28 29.01
CA ASP A 15 -9.69 5.18 29.86
C ASP A 15 -10.64 6.10 29.09
N ASN A 16 -10.35 6.40 27.81
CA ASN A 16 -11.06 7.42 27.04
C ASN A 16 -11.77 6.89 25.80
N TYR A 17 -11.53 5.64 25.39
CA TYR A 17 -12.17 5.11 24.20
C TYR A 17 -13.40 4.28 24.55
N LYS A 18 -14.45 4.98 25.00
CA LYS A 18 -15.81 4.46 24.94
C LYS A 18 -16.37 4.88 23.58
N ILE A 19 -16.15 4.06 22.57
CA ILE A 19 -17.02 4.10 21.39
C ILE A 19 -18.34 3.52 21.88
N ASP A 20 -19.33 4.36 22.08
CA ASP A 20 -20.73 4.00 22.33
C ASP A 20 -20.96 2.78 23.24
N ASN A 21 -20.35 2.74 24.43
CA ASN A 21 -20.48 1.68 25.43
C ASN A 21 -19.88 0.29 25.10
N TYR A 22 -19.08 0.14 24.02
CA TYR A 22 -18.50 -1.15 23.66
C TYR A 22 -17.23 -1.48 24.45
N ASN A 23 -17.19 -2.71 24.99
CA ASN A 23 -16.01 -3.28 25.64
C ASN A 23 -15.11 -3.98 24.59
N TRP A 24 -14.03 -3.30 24.16
CA TRP A 24 -13.08 -3.86 23.22
C TRP A 24 -11.98 -4.68 23.90
N LYS A 25 -11.65 -5.84 23.34
CA LYS A 25 -10.44 -6.58 23.69
C LYS A 25 -9.39 -6.32 22.64
N LEU A 26 -8.38 -5.49 22.93
CA LEU A 26 -7.30 -5.15 22.01
C LEU A 26 -6.14 -6.15 22.12
N GLU A 27 -5.63 -6.57 20.96
CA GLU A 27 -4.41 -7.37 20.83
C GLU A 27 -3.50 -6.75 19.76
N SER A 28 -2.17 -6.84 19.91
CA SER A 28 -1.27 -6.32 18.88
C SER A 28 -1.26 -7.26 17.67
N CYS A 29 -1.56 -6.71 16.49
CA CYS A 29 -1.61 -7.45 15.22
C CYS A 29 -0.31 -7.33 14.44
N SER A 30 0.34 -6.16 14.47
CA SER A 30 1.61 -5.92 13.76
C SER A 30 2.43 -4.84 14.46
N LYS A 31 3.74 -4.89 14.25
CA LYS A 31 4.72 -3.90 14.72
C LYS A 31 5.78 -3.73 13.66
N ASP A 32 6.31 -2.51 13.52
CA ASP A 32 7.56 -2.30 12.80
C ASP A 32 8.80 -2.68 13.64
N ASP A 33 9.96 -2.78 12.99
CA ASP A 33 11.20 -3.26 13.63
C ASP A 33 11.61 -2.41 14.85
N ASN A 34 11.27 -1.12 14.86
CA ASN A 34 11.62 -0.17 15.92
C ASN A 34 10.48 0.04 16.93
N ASN A 35 9.35 -0.64 16.81
CA ASN A 35 8.12 -0.37 17.56
C ASN A 35 7.69 1.12 17.49
N SER A 36 8.00 1.80 16.38
CA SER A 36 7.58 3.18 16.15
C SER A 36 6.12 3.26 15.69
N ARG A 37 5.64 2.20 15.04
CA ARG A 37 4.26 1.99 14.63
C ARG A 37 3.79 0.63 15.11
N ILE A 38 2.66 0.58 15.80
CA ILE A 38 2.05 -0.66 16.32
C ILE A 38 0.58 -0.62 15.90
N VAL A 39 0.09 -1.70 15.32
CA VAL A 39 -1.34 -1.86 15.03
C VAL A 39 -1.94 -2.84 16.03
N TYR A 40 -2.97 -2.41 16.72
CA TYR A 40 -3.79 -3.23 17.58
C TYR A 40 -5.08 -3.60 16.87
N CYS A 41 -5.53 -4.81 17.04
CA CYS A 41 -6.86 -5.25 16.64
C CYS A 41 -7.72 -5.40 17.89
N GLY A 42 -8.96 -4.96 17.81
CA GLY A 42 -9.96 -5.15 18.87
C GLY A 42 -11.19 -5.83 18.32
N ILE A 43 -11.75 -6.74 19.12
CA ILE A 43 -13.04 -7.37 18.83
C ILE A 43 -14.00 -6.93 19.91
N ASN A 44 -15.20 -6.51 19.51
CA ASN A 44 -16.27 -6.20 20.44
C ASN A 44 -16.65 -7.46 21.22
N LYS A 45 -16.73 -7.37 22.56
CA LYS A 45 -17.10 -8.51 23.42
C LYS A 45 -18.55 -8.93 23.27
N GLU A 46 -19.42 -8.00 22.85
CA GLU A 46 -20.87 -8.22 22.69
C GLU A 46 -21.22 -8.63 21.25
N ASP A 47 -20.56 -8.04 20.26
CA ASP A 47 -20.70 -8.44 18.85
C ASP A 47 -19.32 -8.74 18.23
N LYS A 48 -19.05 -10.03 17.99
CA LYS A 48 -17.77 -10.48 17.43
C LYS A 48 -17.55 -10.08 15.97
N ASN A 49 -18.57 -9.55 15.30
CA ASN A 49 -18.46 -9.04 13.94
C ASN A 49 -17.95 -7.61 13.90
N ASP A 50 -18.10 -6.89 15.02
CA ASP A 50 -17.52 -5.55 15.16
C ASP A 50 -16.04 -5.63 15.49
N CYS A 51 -15.22 -5.10 14.61
CA CYS A 51 -13.78 -5.03 14.76
C CYS A 51 -13.29 -3.59 14.71
N ILE A 52 -12.27 -3.30 15.51
CA ILE A 52 -11.57 -2.02 15.52
C ILE A 52 -10.08 -2.25 15.29
N TYR A 53 -9.47 -1.38 14.51
CA TYR A 53 -8.03 -1.33 14.33
C TYR A 53 -7.50 0.01 14.84
N VAL A 54 -6.44 -0.03 15.63
CA VAL A 54 -5.82 1.17 16.20
C VAL A 54 -4.35 1.20 15.83
N LYS A 55 -3.96 2.12 14.96
CA LYS A 55 -2.57 2.36 14.58
C LYS A 55 -1.96 3.38 15.54
N GLN A 56 -1.07 2.92 16.41
CA GLN A 56 -0.26 3.78 17.29
C GLN A 56 0.99 4.23 16.53
N ILE A 57 1.27 5.53 16.57
CA ILE A 57 2.48 6.15 16.01
C ILE A 57 3.20 6.89 17.13
N LYS A 58 4.48 6.56 17.38
CA LYS A 58 5.32 7.28 18.35
C LYS A 58 5.92 8.51 17.70
N ILE A 59 5.62 9.68 18.23
CA ILE A 59 6.06 10.99 17.70
C ILE A 59 7.59 11.13 17.72
N SER A 60 8.28 10.50 18.68
CA SER A 60 9.74 10.56 18.77
C SER A 60 10.49 9.86 17.63
N PHE A 61 9.82 9.00 16.85
CA PHE A 61 10.40 8.23 15.77
C PHE A 61 9.90 8.64 14.37
N VAL A 62 8.81 9.39 14.32
CA VAL A 62 8.17 9.80 13.04
C VAL A 62 8.01 11.32 13.04
N SER A 63 8.45 11.98 11.99
CA SER A 63 8.33 13.44 11.89
C SER A 63 6.87 13.90 11.90
N TYR A 64 6.62 15.07 12.46
CA TYR A 64 5.30 15.70 12.46
C TYR A 64 4.69 15.80 11.06
N LYS A 65 5.51 16.16 10.08
CA LYS A 65 5.10 16.23 8.67
C LYS A 65 4.54 14.89 8.18
N LYS A 66 5.25 13.77 8.39
CA LYS A 66 4.80 12.45 7.94
C LYS A 66 3.48 12.05 8.59
N ILE A 67 3.32 12.33 9.88
CA ILE A 67 2.09 12.03 10.62
C ILE A 67 0.91 12.84 10.06
N LEU A 68 1.09 14.16 9.90
CA LEU A 68 0.04 15.03 9.41
C LEU A 68 -0.32 14.75 7.95
N LYS A 69 0.65 14.37 7.11
CA LYS A 69 0.40 13.93 5.73
C LYS A 69 -0.44 12.65 5.68
N GLU A 70 -0.13 11.67 6.52
CA GLU A 70 -0.94 10.45 6.62
C GLU A 70 -2.39 10.76 7.00
N ILE A 71 -2.59 11.57 8.05
CA ILE A 71 -3.94 12.00 8.48
C ILE A 71 -4.63 12.81 7.36
N TYR A 72 -3.91 13.69 6.68
CA TYR A 72 -4.43 14.48 5.58
C TYR A 72 -4.98 13.62 4.45
N PHE A 73 -4.21 12.62 3.96
CA PHE A 73 -4.65 11.74 2.89
C PHE A 73 -5.81 10.83 3.32
N LEU A 74 -5.82 10.35 4.56
CA LEU A 74 -6.95 9.57 5.09
C LEU A 74 -8.25 10.38 5.09
N ILE A 75 -8.21 11.65 5.50
CA ILE A 75 -9.39 12.52 5.50
C ILE A 75 -9.79 12.90 4.07
N LEU A 76 -8.82 13.17 3.20
CA LEU A 76 -9.03 13.50 1.80
C LEU A 76 -9.81 12.40 1.08
N LEU A 77 -9.52 11.13 1.38
CA LEU A 77 -10.05 9.95 0.72
C LEU A 77 -11.27 9.35 1.41
N LYS A 78 -11.70 9.88 2.55
CA LYS A 78 -12.71 9.29 3.42
C LYS A 78 -14.09 9.04 2.79
N LYS A 79 -14.42 9.75 1.70
CA LYS A 79 -15.70 9.61 1.00
C LYS A 79 -15.65 8.60 -0.16
N MET A 80 -14.55 7.86 -0.30
CA MET A 80 -14.34 6.92 -1.40
C MET A 80 -14.21 5.49 -0.89
N ASP A 81 -15.01 4.58 -1.41
CA ASP A 81 -15.15 3.20 -0.92
C ASP A 81 -13.88 2.35 -1.03
N PHE A 82 -12.93 2.72 -1.89
CA PHE A 82 -11.69 1.96 -2.13
C PHE A 82 -10.58 2.25 -1.11
N PHE A 83 -10.81 3.13 -0.14
CA PHE A 83 -9.79 3.56 0.81
C PHE A 83 -10.26 3.39 2.25
N VAL A 84 -9.31 3.11 3.14
CA VAL A 84 -9.61 2.93 4.56
C VAL A 84 -10.20 4.22 5.16
N HIS A 85 -11.30 4.08 5.88
CA HIS A 85 -11.95 5.19 6.55
C HIS A 85 -11.32 5.42 7.93
N LEU A 86 -10.94 6.67 8.19
CA LEU A 86 -10.45 7.11 9.48
C LEU A 86 -11.65 7.56 10.33
N ASP A 87 -11.93 6.82 11.41
CA ASP A 87 -13.09 7.09 12.28
C ASP A 87 -12.78 8.13 13.35
N ASP A 88 -11.58 8.09 13.93
CA ASP A 88 -11.13 9.10 14.90
C ASP A 88 -9.61 9.13 15.02
N ILE A 89 -9.10 10.19 15.65
CA ILE A 89 -7.70 10.35 16.02
C ILE A 89 -7.57 10.80 17.47
N LEU A 90 -6.60 10.22 18.18
CA LEU A 90 -6.28 10.61 19.55
C LEU A 90 -4.81 11.04 19.65
N LEU A 91 -4.58 12.15 20.32
CA LEU A 91 -3.24 12.66 20.63
C LEU A 91 -2.99 12.49 22.13
N SER A 92 -1.93 11.80 22.48
CA SER A 92 -1.45 11.64 23.85
C SER A 92 -0.05 12.24 23.95
N LEU A 93 0.01 13.52 24.33
CA LEU A 93 1.28 14.27 24.43
C LEU A 93 2.16 13.76 25.57
N ASP A 94 1.57 13.34 26.69
CA ASP A 94 2.25 12.76 27.85
C ASP A 94 3.00 11.47 27.48
N LYS A 95 2.48 10.71 26.55
CA LYS A 95 3.08 9.46 26.03
C LYS A 95 3.82 9.62 24.71
N GLY A 96 3.75 10.80 24.10
CA GLY A 96 4.34 11.07 22.80
C GLY A 96 3.80 10.16 21.69
N CYS A 97 2.50 9.86 21.71
CA CYS A 97 1.86 8.96 20.76
C CYS A 97 0.61 9.56 20.12
N ILE A 98 0.36 9.15 18.89
CA ILE A 98 -0.90 9.37 18.18
C ILE A 98 -1.53 8.01 17.90
N PHE A 99 -2.85 7.96 17.96
CA PHE A 99 -3.63 6.79 17.65
C PHE A 99 -4.60 7.14 16.51
N LEU A 100 -4.50 6.43 15.40
CA LEU A 100 -5.44 6.47 14.28
C LEU A 100 -6.40 5.30 14.46
N ILE A 101 -7.70 5.55 14.37
CA ILE A 101 -8.73 4.58 14.71
C ILE A 101 -9.56 4.29 13.48
N PHE A 102 -9.74 3.01 13.21
CA PHE A 102 -10.45 2.48 12.05
C PHE A 102 -11.44 1.42 12.52
N ILE A 103 -12.68 1.47 12.04
CA ILE A 103 -13.72 0.47 12.30
C ILE A 103 -13.89 -0.38 11.03
N GLY A 104 -13.98 -1.69 11.20
CA GLY A 104 -14.22 -2.61 10.09
C GLY A 104 -13.69 -4.02 10.37
N ASN A 105 -14.26 -4.98 9.68
CA ASN A 105 -13.84 -6.39 9.75
C ASN A 105 -13.15 -6.78 8.46
N THR A 106 -11.83 -6.58 8.39
CA THR A 106 -11.03 -6.85 7.21
C THR A 106 -9.82 -7.71 7.51
N VAL A 107 -9.31 -8.39 6.50
CA VAL A 107 -8.03 -9.12 6.57
C VAL A 107 -7.08 -8.57 5.51
N SER A 108 -5.78 -8.53 5.80
CA SER A 108 -4.82 -8.10 4.78
C SER A 108 -4.66 -9.18 3.69
N LEU A 109 -4.43 -8.74 2.45
CA LEU A 109 -4.12 -9.62 1.33
C LEU A 109 -2.89 -10.50 1.64
N ASN A 110 -1.93 -9.96 2.39
CA ASN A 110 -0.78 -10.72 2.90
C ASN A 110 -1.20 -11.92 3.77
N SER A 111 -2.20 -11.75 4.62
CA SER A 111 -2.72 -12.84 5.46
C SER A 111 -3.43 -13.89 4.62
N LEU A 112 -4.15 -13.48 3.57
CA LEU A 112 -4.83 -14.41 2.65
C LEU A 112 -3.81 -15.21 1.84
N ILE A 113 -2.78 -14.59 1.27
CA ILE A 113 -1.72 -15.27 0.51
C ILE A 113 -0.96 -16.28 1.39
N ASN A 114 -0.73 -15.95 2.67
CA ASN A 114 -0.03 -16.84 3.61
C ASN A 114 -0.92 -17.94 4.21
N SER A 115 -2.22 -17.89 4.02
CA SER A 115 -3.15 -18.85 4.59
C SER A 115 -3.14 -20.16 3.81
N LYS A 116 -2.37 -21.15 4.28
CA LYS A 116 -2.27 -22.50 3.69
C LYS A 116 -3.59 -23.30 3.69
N LYS A 117 -4.60 -22.86 4.43
CA LYS A 117 -5.87 -23.57 4.61
C LYS A 117 -7.02 -23.00 3.79
N ASN A 118 -6.80 -21.90 3.09
CA ASN A 118 -7.85 -21.17 2.43
C ASN A 118 -7.72 -21.27 0.91
N ASN A 119 -8.71 -21.90 0.27
CA ASN A 119 -8.82 -21.96 -1.19
C ASN A 119 -9.39 -20.67 -1.80
N TYR A 120 -9.47 -19.59 -1.00
CA TYR A 120 -10.06 -18.32 -1.42
C TYR A 120 -9.42 -17.78 -2.73
N LEU A 121 -8.10 -17.76 -2.79
CA LEU A 121 -7.36 -17.30 -3.97
C LEU A 121 -7.26 -18.33 -5.11
N SER A 122 -7.82 -19.54 -4.96
CA SER A 122 -7.93 -20.49 -6.07
C SER A 122 -9.05 -20.14 -7.05
N ASN A 123 -9.99 -19.29 -6.64
CA ASN A 123 -11.03 -18.74 -7.50
C ASN A 123 -10.46 -17.60 -8.35
N LYS A 124 -10.27 -17.84 -9.66
CA LYS A 124 -9.68 -16.88 -10.60
C LYS A 124 -10.54 -15.64 -10.82
N GLU A 125 -11.87 -15.77 -10.83
CA GLU A 125 -12.77 -14.63 -10.92
C GLU A 125 -12.65 -13.70 -9.72
N LEU A 126 -12.48 -14.28 -8.52
CA LEU A 126 -12.23 -13.51 -7.33
C LEU A 126 -10.87 -12.79 -7.38
N VAL A 127 -9.82 -13.48 -7.84
CA VAL A 127 -8.50 -12.86 -8.04
C VAL A 127 -8.60 -11.70 -9.03
N LYS A 128 -9.32 -11.89 -10.14
CA LYS A 128 -9.59 -10.86 -11.15
C LYS A 128 -10.34 -9.66 -10.55
N TRP A 129 -11.37 -9.92 -9.74
CA TRP A 129 -12.15 -8.90 -9.03
C TRP A 129 -11.28 -8.09 -8.06
N ILE A 130 -10.41 -8.75 -7.29
CA ILE A 130 -9.45 -8.09 -6.39
C ILE A 130 -8.49 -7.19 -7.19
N ILE A 131 -7.92 -7.70 -8.29
CA ILE A 131 -7.00 -6.94 -9.15
C ILE A 131 -7.71 -5.72 -9.76
N TYR A 132 -8.97 -5.88 -10.23
CA TYR A 132 -9.77 -4.77 -10.72
C TYR A 132 -9.91 -3.67 -9.67
N GLN A 133 -10.34 -4.01 -8.46
CA GLN A 133 -10.57 -3.03 -7.40
C GLN A 133 -9.29 -2.29 -6.99
N ILE A 134 -8.14 -3.00 -6.87
CA ILE A 134 -6.85 -2.36 -6.61
C ILE A 134 -6.51 -1.38 -7.75
N THR A 135 -6.68 -1.82 -9.00
CA THR A 135 -6.38 -1.00 -10.19
C THR A 135 -7.27 0.23 -10.24
N PHE A 136 -8.55 0.10 -9.88
CA PHE A 136 -9.52 1.21 -9.85
C PHE A 136 -9.18 2.20 -8.73
N GLY A 137 -8.83 1.72 -7.54
CA GLY A 137 -8.33 2.58 -6.45
C GLY A 137 -7.07 3.36 -6.86
N LEU A 138 -6.11 2.71 -7.55
CA LEU A 138 -4.93 3.41 -8.09
C LEU A 138 -5.30 4.43 -9.17
N TYR A 139 -6.29 4.12 -10.02
CA TYR A 139 -6.78 5.08 -11.01
C TYR A 139 -7.35 6.34 -10.34
N ILE A 140 -8.13 6.20 -9.26
CA ILE A 140 -8.64 7.34 -8.47
C ILE A 140 -7.48 8.17 -7.90
N LEU A 141 -6.49 7.54 -7.26
CA LEU A 141 -5.33 8.24 -6.70
C LEU A 141 -4.57 9.02 -7.78
N HIS A 142 -4.20 8.33 -8.86
CA HIS A 142 -3.39 8.90 -9.93
C HIS A 142 -4.10 10.02 -10.69
N SER A 143 -5.43 9.93 -10.86
CA SER A 143 -6.25 11.01 -11.44
C SER A 143 -6.27 12.28 -10.57
N ASN A 144 -6.04 12.13 -9.27
CA ASN A 144 -5.91 13.23 -8.32
C ASN A 144 -4.44 13.63 -8.03
N ASN A 145 -3.49 13.17 -8.87
CA ASN A 145 -2.05 13.37 -8.72
C ASN A 145 -1.48 12.85 -7.38
N ILE A 146 -2.13 11.87 -6.77
CA ILE A 146 -1.68 11.22 -5.54
C ILE A 146 -0.96 9.91 -5.90
N ILE A 147 0.20 9.70 -5.32
CA ILE A 147 0.98 8.46 -5.43
C ILE A 147 1.01 7.82 -4.06
N HIS A 148 0.67 6.54 -3.98
CA HIS A 148 0.65 5.81 -2.70
C HIS A 148 2.05 5.50 -2.19
N ASN A 149 2.99 5.18 -3.09
CA ASN A 149 4.42 4.89 -2.84
C ASN A 149 4.72 3.59 -2.05
N ASP A 150 3.74 2.93 -1.45
CA ASP A 150 3.96 1.69 -0.67
C ASP A 150 2.84 0.65 -0.90
N ILE A 151 2.45 0.46 -2.17
CA ILE A 151 1.50 -0.59 -2.57
C ILE A 151 2.14 -1.96 -2.38
N LYS A 152 1.51 -2.79 -1.53
CA LYS A 152 1.95 -4.16 -1.19
C LYS A 152 0.82 -4.93 -0.52
N PRO A 153 0.86 -6.29 -0.46
CA PRO A 153 -0.21 -7.10 0.13
C PRO A 153 -0.59 -6.75 1.57
N PRO A 154 0.34 -6.34 2.47
CA PRO A 154 -0.05 -5.88 3.82
C PRO A 154 -0.93 -4.63 3.83
N ASN A 155 -0.85 -3.77 2.79
CA ASN A 155 -1.56 -2.49 2.67
C ASN A 155 -2.84 -2.60 1.81
N ILE A 156 -3.23 -3.81 1.43
CA ILE A 156 -4.48 -4.13 0.76
C ILE A 156 -5.32 -4.96 1.72
N LEU A 157 -6.47 -4.44 2.10
CA LEU A 157 -7.41 -5.09 3.01
C LEU A 157 -8.59 -5.64 2.21
N ILE A 158 -9.17 -6.74 2.68
CA ILE A 158 -10.31 -7.39 2.04
C ILE A 158 -11.32 -7.72 3.14
N ASP A 159 -12.58 -7.38 2.92
CA ASP A 159 -13.70 -7.70 3.79
C ASP A 159 -14.35 -9.05 3.46
N GLY A 160 -15.41 -9.41 4.21
CA GLY A 160 -16.16 -10.65 4.02
C GLY A 160 -16.89 -10.75 2.68
N ASP A 161 -17.19 -9.63 2.03
CA ASP A 161 -17.87 -9.53 0.74
C ASP A 161 -16.89 -9.40 -0.43
N SER A 162 -15.59 -9.51 -0.16
CA SER A 162 -14.51 -9.40 -1.13
C SER A 162 -14.27 -7.97 -1.66
N ASN A 163 -14.73 -6.96 -0.94
CA ASN A 163 -14.39 -5.60 -1.24
C ASN A 163 -12.96 -5.29 -0.80
N VAL A 164 -12.25 -4.58 -1.67
CA VAL A 164 -10.85 -4.18 -1.45
C VAL A 164 -10.80 -2.77 -0.87
N THR A 165 -9.98 -2.60 0.14
CA THR A 165 -9.68 -1.30 0.75
C THR A 165 -8.16 -1.08 0.79
N ILE A 166 -7.67 -0.02 0.16
CA ILE A 166 -6.25 0.39 0.21
C ILE A 166 -6.02 1.18 1.50
N CYS A 167 -4.96 0.85 2.24
CA CYS A 167 -4.63 1.47 3.52
C CYS A 167 -3.16 1.86 3.62
N ASP A 168 -2.79 2.54 4.70
CA ASP A 168 -1.43 3.00 5.03
C ASP A 168 -0.88 4.09 4.08
N PHE A 169 -1.42 5.29 4.19
CA PHE A 169 -1.01 6.48 3.43
C PHE A 169 0.22 7.20 4.02
N GLY A 170 0.97 6.55 4.92
CA GLY A 170 2.15 7.14 5.56
C GLY A 170 3.29 7.50 4.59
N SER A 171 3.33 6.88 3.41
CA SER A 171 4.29 7.17 2.34
C SER A 171 3.68 7.97 1.19
N ALA A 172 2.36 8.21 1.22
CA ALA A 172 1.67 8.88 0.12
C ALA A 172 2.17 10.32 -0.08
N SER A 173 2.15 10.76 -1.33
CA SER A 173 2.59 12.10 -1.71
C SER A 173 1.83 12.58 -2.95
N TYR A 174 1.81 13.88 -3.15
CA TYR A 174 1.48 14.40 -4.47
C TYR A 174 2.61 14.14 -5.46
N LYS A 175 2.27 14.10 -6.75
CA LYS A 175 3.24 13.98 -7.83
C LYS A 175 4.30 15.09 -7.71
N GLN A 176 5.57 14.74 -7.95
CA GLN A 176 6.75 15.61 -7.83
C GLN A 176 7.29 15.82 -6.40
N GLU A 177 6.75 15.14 -5.39
CA GLU A 177 7.34 15.12 -4.06
C GLU A 177 8.24 13.89 -3.86
N SER A 178 9.32 14.07 -3.09
CA SER A 178 10.15 12.94 -2.67
C SER A 178 9.48 12.14 -1.55
N SER A 179 9.57 10.82 -1.61
CA SER A 179 9.23 9.92 -0.51
C SER A 179 10.45 9.07 -0.18
N GLU A 180 10.85 9.05 1.09
CA GLU A 180 12.00 8.27 1.55
C GLU A 180 11.63 6.82 1.90
N ASP A 181 10.36 6.58 2.27
CA ASP A 181 9.88 5.28 2.69
C ASP A 181 9.56 4.40 1.46
N TYR A 182 10.00 3.15 1.48
CA TYR A 182 9.70 2.19 0.43
C TYR A 182 9.86 0.75 0.90
N THR A 183 9.14 -0.16 0.24
CA THR A 183 9.30 -1.59 0.43
C THR A 183 10.04 -2.19 -0.75
N ARG A 184 11.31 -2.55 -0.55
CA ARG A 184 12.28 -2.94 -1.60
C ARG A 184 11.77 -3.99 -2.58
N TYR A 185 11.01 -4.99 -2.12
CA TYR A 185 10.53 -6.08 -2.97
C TYR A 185 9.40 -5.68 -3.94
N TYR A 186 8.78 -4.53 -3.70
CA TYR A 186 7.72 -3.95 -4.54
C TYR A 186 8.20 -2.69 -5.27
N SER A 187 9.45 -2.30 -5.07
CA SER A 187 10.03 -1.10 -5.69
C SER A 187 10.46 -1.38 -7.13
N PRO A 188 10.22 -0.44 -8.04
CA PRO A 188 10.55 -0.59 -9.45
C PRO A 188 12.06 -0.43 -9.72
N PRO A 189 12.54 -0.96 -10.88
CA PRO A 189 13.96 -0.94 -11.24
C PRO A 189 14.60 0.45 -11.23
N GLU A 190 13.90 1.47 -11.74
CA GLU A 190 14.39 2.85 -11.79
C GLU A 190 14.71 3.40 -10.41
N PHE A 191 13.86 3.14 -9.42
CA PHE A 191 14.05 3.59 -8.05
C PHE A 191 15.14 2.79 -7.31
N LEU A 192 15.23 1.47 -7.55
CA LEU A 192 16.28 0.64 -6.98
C LEU A 192 17.68 1.00 -7.53
N ASN A 193 17.73 1.50 -8.76
CA ASN A 193 18.96 1.98 -9.39
C ASN A 193 19.42 3.33 -8.83
N ASP A 194 18.50 4.27 -8.61
CA ASP A 194 18.77 5.56 -7.97
C ASP A 194 17.60 5.97 -7.07
N THR A 195 17.77 5.83 -5.76
CA THR A 195 16.74 6.17 -4.76
C THR A 195 16.46 7.67 -4.63
N ARG A 196 17.25 8.53 -5.28
CA ARG A 196 17.02 9.98 -5.34
C ARG A 196 15.99 10.37 -6.40
N ILE A 197 15.63 9.44 -7.28
CA ILE A 197 14.57 9.67 -8.28
C ILE A 197 13.25 9.90 -7.57
N ILE A 198 12.59 11.01 -7.92
CA ILE A 198 11.20 11.25 -7.49
C ILE A 198 10.32 10.22 -8.16
N ARG A 199 9.60 9.46 -7.35
CA ARG A 199 8.65 8.46 -7.83
C ARG A 199 7.43 9.14 -8.46
N ASP A 200 6.89 8.51 -9.46
CA ASP A 200 5.62 8.87 -10.09
C ASP A 200 4.60 7.73 -9.96
N GLU A 201 3.43 7.90 -10.53
CA GLU A 201 2.37 6.88 -10.53
C GLU A 201 2.81 5.53 -11.09
N LYS A 202 3.88 5.49 -11.89
CA LYS A 202 4.40 4.24 -12.47
C LYS A 202 5.04 3.32 -11.43
N SER A 203 5.42 3.87 -10.27
CA SER A 203 5.91 3.07 -9.15
C SER A 203 4.80 2.20 -8.54
N ASP A 204 3.60 2.75 -8.37
CA ASP A 204 2.43 2.00 -7.87
C ASP A 204 1.98 0.94 -8.89
N ILE A 205 2.08 1.25 -10.20
CA ILE A 205 1.76 0.31 -11.28
C ILE A 205 2.71 -0.89 -11.31
N TRP A 206 4.00 -0.67 -11.06
CA TRP A 206 4.95 -1.77 -10.90
C TRP A 206 4.56 -2.67 -9.73
N ALA A 207 4.26 -2.07 -8.57
CA ALA A 207 3.85 -2.80 -7.37
C ALA A 207 2.55 -3.61 -7.60
N LEU A 208 1.58 -3.07 -8.35
CA LEU A 208 0.38 -3.79 -8.78
C LEU A 208 0.74 -5.04 -9.59
N GLY A 209 1.69 -4.94 -10.54
CA GLY A 209 2.15 -6.08 -11.32
C GLY A 209 2.77 -7.18 -10.46
N VAL A 210 3.54 -6.81 -9.43
CA VAL A 210 4.11 -7.76 -8.46
C VAL A 210 2.99 -8.45 -7.66
N ILE A 211 2.03 -7.69 -7.14
CA ILE A 211 0.88 -8.22 -6.40
C ILE A 211 0.07 -9.18 -7.28
N MET A 212 -0.14 -8.84 -8.55
CA MET A 212 -0.88 -9.68 -9.48
C MET A 212 -0.24 -11.06 -9.64
N ILE A 213 1.10 -11.14 -9.78
CA ILE A 213 1.83 -12.41 -9.80
C ILE A 213 1.66 -13.16 -8.48
N GLU A 214 1.81 -12.46 -7.35
CA GLU A 214 1.72 -13.07 -6.01
C GLU A 214 0.34 -13.68 -5.74
N LEU A 215 -0.72 -13.06 -6.24
CA LEU A 215 -2.08 -13.58 -6.16
C LEU A 215 -2.26 -14.87 -6.96
N PHE A 216 -1.77 -14.93 -8.20
CA PHE A 216 -1.86 -16.13 -9.03
C PHE A 216 -1.02 -17.29 -8.48
N LEU A 217 0.16 -16.97 -7.96
CA LEU A 217 1.08 -17.99 -7.44
C LEU A 217 0.77 -18.38 -5.99
N VAL A 218 -0.10 -17.61 -5.30
CA VAL A 218 -0.35 -17.71 -3.87
C VAL A 218 0.97 -17.70 -3.09
N GLN A 219 1.84 -16.73 -3.41
CA GLN A 219 3.20 -16.62 -2.89
C GLN A 219 3.59 -15.16 -2.66
N ASN A 220 3.90 -14.79 -1.43
CA ASN A 220 4.42 -13.47 -1.10
C ASN A 220 5.88 -13.26 -1.50
N ASN A 221 6.24 -12.00 -1.72
CA ASN A 221 7.59 -11.55 -2.00
C ASN A 221 8.20 -12.25 -3.22
N PHE A 222 7.49 -12.20 -4.36
CA PHE A 222 7.92 -12.84 -5.61
C PHE A 222 9.34 -12.43 -6.03
N PHE A 223 9.67 -11.15 -5.92
CA PHE A 223 11.02 -10.65 -6.19
C PHE A 223 11.99 -10.75 -5.01
N LYS A 224 11.66 -11.46 -3.92
CA LYS A 224 12.62 -11.69 -2.84
C LYS A 224 13.62 -12.76 -3.25
N ASN A 225 14.89 -12.39 -3.34
CA ASN A 225 15.97 -13.36 -3.53
C ASN A 225 16.13 -14.21 -2.26
N ARG A 226 15.73 -15.48 -2.34
CA ARG A 226 15.78 -16.43 -1.21
C ARG A 226 17.21 -16.81 -0.81
N ASN A 227 18.16 -16.61 -1.70
CA ASN A 227 19.59 -16.89 -1.48
C ASN A 227 20.33 -15.68 -0.89
N GLU A 228 19.66 -14.55 -0.69
CA GLU A 228 20.26 -13.34 -0.15
C GLU A 228 20.42 -13.46 1.38
N ASN A 229 21.66 -13.52 1.85
CA ASN A 229 21.97 -13.47 3.27
C ASN A 229 21.68 -12.06 3.83
N ASN A 230 21.24 -11.97 5.09
CA ASN A 230 20.91 -10.69 5.74
C ASN A 230 22.02 -9.61 5.67
N LYS A 231 23.29 -10.03 5.51
CA LYS A 231 24.44 -9.12 5.38
C LYS A 231 24.57 -8.43 4.01
N ASN A 232 23.92 -8.97 2.96
CA ASN A 232 24.06 -8.49 1.58
C ASN A 232 22.77 -7.84 1.03
N LYS A 233 21.82 -7.52 1.89
CA LYS A 233 20.57 -6.88 1.48
C LYS A 233 20.83 -5.43 1.05
N ASN A 234 20.95 -5.19 -0.26
CA ASN A 234 21.04 -3.86 -0.83
C ASN A 234 20.20 -3.73 -2.11
N ASN A 235 20.00 -2.50 -2.56
CA ASN A 235 19.17 -2.23 -3.74
C ASN A 235 19.78 -2.80 -5.03
N LYS A 236 21.11 -2.81 -5.14
CA LYS A 236 21.79 -3.34 -6.32
C LYS A 236 21.51 -4.84 -6.51
N ASN A 237 21.66 -5.64 -5.46
CA ASN A 237 21.39 -7.09 -5.52
C ASN A 237 19.91 -7.36 -5.81
N GLN A 238 19.02 -6.54 -5.26
CA GLN A 238 17.59 -6.62 -5.53
C GLN A 238 17.28 -6.30 -6.99
N LEU A 239 17.88 -5.26 -7.53
CA LEU A 239 17.75 -4.87 -8.93
C LEU A 239 18.27 -5.97 -9.87
N GLU A 240 19.47 -6.49 -9.63
CA GLU A 240 20.05 -7.59 -10.42
C GLU A 240 19.15 -8.84 -10.39
N TYR A 241 18.54 -9.16 -9.25
CA TYR A 241 17.60 -10.27 -9.14
C TYR A 241 16.33 -10.02 -9.96
N ILE A 242 15.76 -8.81 -9.89
CA ILE A 242 14.61 -8.42 -10.72
C ILE A 242 14.97 -8.56 -12.20
N LEU A 243 16.09 -7.97 -12.65
CA LEU A 243 16.52 -8.01 -14.05
C LEU A 243 16.74 -9.44 -14.54
N SER A 244 17.21 -10.34 -13.67
CA SER A 244 17.38 -11.77 -14.03
C SER A 244 16.05 -12.45 -14.39
N LYS A 245 14.93 -12.04 -13.79
CA LYS A 245 13.58 -12.52 -14.11
C LYS A 245 13.11 -12.08 -15.51
N PHE A 246 13.77 -11.10 -16.10
CA PHE A 246 13.56 -10.65 -17.49
C PHE A 246 14.62 -11.21 -18.45
N GLY A 247 15.40 -12.20 -18.03
CA GLY A 247 16.46 -12.80 -18.85
C GLY A 247 17.71 -11.94 -19.02
N ILE A 248 17.85 -10.88 -18.24
CA ILE A 248 18.99 -9.99 -18.28
C ILE A 248 20.10 -10.57 -17.41
N LYS A 249 21.32 -10.66 -17.95
CA LYS A 249 22.46 -11.29 -17.26
C LYS A 249 22.81 -10.55 -15.97
N GLN A 250 23.28 -11.29 -14.96
CA GLN A 250 23.87 -10.71 -13.75
C GLN A 250 25.19 -9.99 -14.06
N ASN A 251 25.61 -9.10 -13.17
CA ASN A 251 26.81 -8.24 -13.30
C ASN A 251 26.75 -7.24 -14.47
N ILE A 252 25.58 -6.75 -14.77
CA ILE A 252 25.36 -5.65 -15.71
C ILE A 252 25.92 -4.34 -15.13
N SER A 253 26.54 -3.51 -15.97
CA SER A 253 27.04 -2.20 -15.57
C SER A 253 25.92 -1.19 -15.29
N ASN A 254 26.20 -0.19 -14.46
CA ASN A 254 25.22 0.88 -14.20
C ASN A 254 24.83 1.64 -15.48
N GLU A 255 25.74 1.75 -16.47
CA GLU A 255 25.46 2.37 -17.75
C GLU A 255 24.45 1.55 -18.57
N GLU A 256 24.59 0.23 -18.58
CA GLU A 256 23.66 -0.67 -19.25
C GLU A 256 22.30 -0.68 -18.54
N ILE A 257 22.26 -0.65 -17.20
CA ILE A 257 21.02 -0.51 -16.43
C ILE A 257 20.33 0.81 -16.79
N ASN A 258 21.06 1.92 -16.82
CA ASN A 258 20.50 3.22 -17.21
C ASN A 258 19.96 3.20 -18.64
N LYS A 259 20.61 2.50 -19.56
CA LYS A 259 20.09 2.31 -20.92
C LYS A 259 18.78 1.52 -20.91
N LEU A 260 18.65 0.46 -20.11
CA LEU A 260 17.42 -0.32 -20.01
C LEU A 260 16.25 0.51 -19.44
N ILE A 261 16.51 1.31 -18.41
CA ILE A 261 15.50 2.14 -17.75
C ILE A 261 15.06 3.31 -18.63
N ASN A 262 15.99 3.93 -19.39
CA ASN A 262 15.73 5.17 -20.13
C ASN A 262 15.62 4.97 -21.66
N ASN A 263 15.87 3.75 -22.16
CA ASN A 263 15.98 3.54 -23.59
C ASN A 263 14.59 3.49 -24.26
N ASP A 264 14.46 4.27 -25.32
CA ASP A 264 13.30 4.27 -26.21
C ASP A 264 13.31 3.13 -27.26
N SER A 265 14.29 2.21 -27.20
CA SER A 265 14.31 1.04 -28.06
C SER A 265 13.02 0.22 -27.91
N ASN A 266 12.53 -0.33 -29.05
CA ASN A 266 11.33 -1.19 -29.06
C ASN A 266 11.55 -2.58 -28.45
N LEU A 267 12.67 -2.82 -27.77
CA LEU A 267 12.93 -4.08 -27.08
C LEU A 267 12.00 -4.18 -25.85
N LYS A 268 11.05 -5.09 -25.94
CA LYS A 268 10.21 -5.50 -24.81
C LYS A 268 10.91 -6.64 -24.08
N TYR A 269 11.25 -6.41 -22.84
CA TYR A 269 11.64 -7.47 -21.91
C TYR A 269 10.41 -7.92 -21.16
N ASN A 270 9.94 -9.13 -21.45
CA ASN A 270 8.84 -9.74 -20.71
C ASN A 270 9.41 -10.53 -19.53
N ILE A 271 8.63 -10.63 -18.46
CA ILE A 271 9.00 -11.50 -17.35
C ILE A 271 9.02 -12.96 -17.80
N ILE A 272 10.03 -13.69 -17.38
CA ILE A 272 10.18 -15.11 -17.70
C ILE A 272 9.56 -15.91 -16.56
N PHE A 273 8.46 -16.57 -16.84
CA PHE A 273 7.81 -17.49 -15.93
C PHE A 273 8.33 -18.91 -16.13
N GLU A 274 8.46 -19.65 -15.04
CA GLU A 274 8.66 -21.07 -15.08
C GLU A 274 7.38 -21.79 -15.55
N LYS A 275 7.49 -23.01 -16.04
CA LYS A 275 6.35 -23.77 -16.58
C LYS A 275 5.21 -23.90 -15.56
N GLU A 276 5.56 -24.19 -14.30
CA GLU A 276 4.58 -24.30 -13.20
C GLU A 276 3.89 -22.97 -12.90
N GLU A 277 4.59 -21.84 -13.02
CA GLU A 277 4.03 -20.50 -12.82
C GLU A 277 3.03 -20.17 -13.94
N ILE A 278 3.36 -20.51 -15.20
CA ILE A 278 2.43 -20.35 -16.33
C ILE A 278 1.18 -21.20 -16.15
N GLU A 279 1.32 -22.46 -15.70
CA GLU A 279 0.19 -23.36 -15.45
C GLU A 279 -0.73 -22.84 -14.34
N LYS A 280 -0.19 -22.18 -13.31
CA LYS A 280 -0.98 -21.53 -12.25
C LYS A 280 -1.72 -20.31 -12.75
N ILE A 281 -1.07 -19.43 -13.51
CA ILE A 281 -1.71 -18.23 -14.08
C ILE A 281 -2.77 -18.69 -15.09
N ASN A 282 -2.40 -19.54 -16.06
CA ASN A 282 -3.27 -20.16 -17.08
C ASN A 282 -4.35 -19.21 -17.64
N ASP A 283 -3.94 -17.97 -17.93
CA ASP A 283 -4.76 -16.92 -18.50
C ASP A 283 -3.87 -15.99 -19.34
N LYS A 284 -4.14 -15.94 -20.63
CA LYS A 284 -3.36 -15.19 -21.61
C LYS A 284 -3.45 -13.67 -21.39
N ASP A 285 -4.66 -13.18 -21.10
CA ASP A 285 -4.94 -11.76 -20.91
C ASP A 285 -4.33 -11.28 -19.60
N ALA A 286 -4.30 -12.15 -18.56
CA ALA A 286 -3.60 -11.90 -17.32
C ALA A 286 -2.08 -11.77 -17.53
N VAL A 287 -1.47 -12.68 -18.30
CA VAL A 287 -0.03 -12.63 -18.64
C VAL A 287 0.30 -11.38 -19.43
N GLU A 288 -0.55 -10.98 -20.39
CA GLU A 288 -0.38 -9.75 -21.15
C GLU A 288 -0.42 -8.52 -20.24
N LEU A 289 -1.39 -8.45 -19.33
CA LEU A 289 -1.49 -7.34 -18.38
C LEU A 289 -0.26 -7.29 -17.45
N ILE A 290 0.19 -8.42 -16.89
CA ILE A 290 1.40 -8.48 -16.07
C ILE A 290 2.60 -7.91 -16.85
N ASN A 291 2.80 -8.30 -18.09
CA ASN A 291 3.90 -7.81 -18.92
C ASN A 291 3.81 -6.30 -19.24
N ASN A 292 2.61 -5.73 -19.25
CA ASN A 292 2.40 -4.29 -19.44
C ASN A 292 2.58 -3.49 -18.15
N LEU A 293 2.30 -4.10 -16.98
CA LEU A 293 2.53 -3.52 -15.67
C LEU A 293 4.01 -3.55 -15.27
N LEU A 294 4.73 -4.65 -15.58
CA LEU A 294 6.12 -4.88 -15.21
C LEU A 294 7.10 -4.51 -16.33
N VAL A 295 6.93 -3.35 -16.92
CA VAL A 295 7.87 -2.81 -17.92
C VAL A 295 9.02 -2.10 -17.20
N ILE A 296 10.29 -2.47 -17.54
CA ILE A 296 11.50 -1.91 -16.91
C ILE A 296 11.58 -0.40 -17.10
N ASN A 297 11.28 0.11 -18.31
CA ASN A 297 11.21 1.54 -18.60
C ASN A 297 9.88 2.14 -18.09
N PRO A 298 9.87 3.02 -17.06
CA PRO A 298 8.63 3.58 -16.50
C PRO A 298 7.80 4.35 -17.54
N LYS A 299 8.42 5.00 -18.52
CA LYS A 299 7.71 5.77 -19.57
C LYS A 299 6.87 4.88 -20.48
N LYS A 300 7.23 3.60 -20.60
CA LYS A 300 6.51 2.60 -21.41
C LYS A 300 5.56 1.74 -20.59
N ARG A 301 5.64 1.85 -19.26
CA ARG A 301 4.75 1.13 -18.33
C ARG A 301 3.33 1.69 -18.46
N ILE A 302 2.34 0.81 -18.56
CA ILE A 302 0.92 1.16 -18.67
C ILE A 302 0.47 2.07 -17.51
N SER A 303 -0.58 2.87 -17.71
CA SER A 303 -1.25 3.60 -16.63
C SER A 303 -2.33 2.74 -15.96
N ALA A 304 -2.82 3.13 -14.76
CA ALA A 304 -3.96 2.47 -14.13
C ALA A 304 -5.21 2.54 -15.04
N PHE A 305 -5.44 3.69 -15.68
CA PHE A 305 -6.54 3.88 -16.62
C PHE A 305 -6.48 2.90 -17.81
N ASP A 306 -5.29 2.76 -18.42
CA ASP A 306 -5.14 1.82 -19.56
C ASP A 306 -5.17 0.35 -19.10
N ALA A 307 -4.72 0.07 -17.85
CA ALA A 307 -4.81 -1.26 -17.26
C ALA A 307 -6.27 -1.70 -17.08
N LEU A 308 -7.16 -0.79 -16.64
CA LEU A 308 -8.60 -1.04 -16.56
C LEU A 308 -9.24 -1.37 -17.92
N LYS A 309 -8.69 -0.84 -19.03
CA LYS A 309 -9.15 -1.12 -20.39
C LYS A 309 -8.55 -2.38 -20.99
N SER A 310 -7.63 -3.05 -20.30
CA SER A 310 -7.04 -4.30 -20.77
C SER A 310 -8.08 -5.39 -21.01
N ASN A 311 -7.79 -6.34 -21.90
CA ASN A 311 -8.68 -7.48 -22.11
C ASN A 311 -8.99 -8.23 -20.83
N TYR A 312 -8.06 -8.23 -19.87
CA TYR A 312 -8.23 -8.89 -18.59
C TYR A 312 -9.26 -8.22 -17.67
N LEU A 313 -9.34 -6.87 -17.65
CA LEU A 313 -10.17 -6.11 -16.68
C LEU A 313 -11.37 -5.39 -17.29
N LYS A 314 -11.44 -5.25 -18.62
CA LYS A 314 -12.43 -4.38 -19.30
C LYS A 314 -13.90 -4.69 -18.96
N GLU A 315 -14.22 -5.95 -18.69
CA GLU A 315 -15.61 -6.35 -18.39
C GLU A 315 -16.15 -5.71 -17.10
N TYR A 316 -15.28 -5.41 -16.13
CA TYR A 316 -15.67 -4.72 -14.90
C TYR A 316 -15.66 -3.19 -15.05
N SER A 317 -14.94 -2.66 -16.03
CA SER A 317 -14.76 -1.23 -16.22
C SER A 317 -15.71 -0.62 -17.25
N GLU A 318 -16.48 -1.43 -17.99
CA GLU A 318 -17.44 -0.96 -18.97
C GLU A 318 -18.58 -0.17 -18.30
N GLY A 319 -18.58 1.15 -18.49
CA GLY A 319 -19.58 2.08 -17.95
C GLY A 319 -19.15 2.86 -16.68
N GLU A 320 -18.09 2.47 -16.02
CA GLU A 320 -17.64 3.13 -14.78
C GLU A 320 -16.49 4.13 -14.98
N LEU A 321 -15.79 4.08 -16.11
CA LEU A 321 -14.69 4.99 -16.41
C LEU A 321 -15.19 6.34 -16.88
N SER A 322 -15.73 7.15 -15.94
CA SER A 322 -16.04 8.55 -16.23
C SER A 322 -14.81 9.42 -16.05
N SER A 323 -14.72 10.49 -16.88
CA SER A 323 -13.69 11.52 -16.74
C SER A 323 -13.85 12.36 -15.47
N ASP A 324 -14.92 12.20 -14.72
CA ASP A 324 -15.35 13.07 -13.62
C ASP A 324 -15.03 12.52 -12.22
N LEU A 325 -14.01 11.64 -12.10
CA LEU A 325 -13.45 11.22 -10.81
C LEU A 325 -12.68 12.36 -10.10
N ASN A 326 -12.82 13.56 -10.59
CA ASN A 326 -12.30 14.75 -9.96
C ASN A 326 -13.20 15.11 -8.80
N ILE A 327 -12.64 15.27 -7.65
CA ILE A 327 -13.07 16.17 -6.59
C ILE A 327 -12.92 15.50 -5.25
N ILE A 328 -11.70 15.53 -4.86
CA ILE A 328 -11.44 15.39 -3.44
C ILE A 328 -11.30 16.82 -2.91
N GLU A 329 -12.27 17.28 -2.14
CA GLU A 329 -12.16 18.53 -1.42
C GLU A 329 -11.01 18.44 -0.41
N LYS A 330 -10.00 19.31 -0.56
CA LYS A 330 -8.84 19.30 0.33
C LYS A 330 -9.24 19.69 1.74
N PRO A 331 -8.92 18.88 2.78
CA PRO A 331 -9.31 19.17 4.15
C PRO A 331 -8.68 20.45 4.71
N ILE A 332 -7.45 20.74 4.28
CA ILE A 332 -6.70 21.97 4.57
C ILE A 332 -5.80 22.31 3.38
N ASN A 333 -5.15 23.49 3.39
CA ASN A 333 -4.11 23.77 2.41
C ASN A 333 -2.91 22.83 2.65
N TYR A 334 -2.56 22.02 1.65
CA TYR A 334 -1.45 21.07 1.74
C TYR A 334 -0.08 21.76 1.98
N GLU A 335 0.08 23.01 1.55
CA GLU A 335 1.29 23.79 1.78
C GLU A 335 1.56 24.09 3.26
N GLU A 336 0.52 23.99 4.14
CA GLU A 336 0.71 24.06 5.58
C GLU A 336 1.53 22.88 6.12
N LEU A 337 1.65 21.78 5.36
CA LEU A 337 2.44 20.59 5.70
C LEU A 337 3.90 20.75 5.23
N THR A 338 4.60 21.74 5.77
CA THR A 338 6.01 22.02 5.43
C THR A 338 6.97 20.99 6.02
N ASP A 339 8.26 21.08 5.68
CA ASP A 339 9.28 20.14 6.22
C ASP A 339 9.60 20.40 7.68
N GLU A 340 9.54 21.67 8.10
CA GLU A 340 9.83 22.08 9.48
C GLU A 340 8.55 22.49 10.21
N ILE A 341 7.91 21.49 10.86
CA ILE A 341 6.72 21.73 11.67
C ILE A 341 7.12 21.75 13.14
N SER A 342 6.98 22.88 13.81
CA SER A 342 7.16 22.99 15.26
C SER A 342 6.07 22.21 16.00
N LYS A 343 6.33 21.86 17.28
CA LYS A 343 5.33 21.18 18.10
C LYS A 343 4.02 21.98 18.22
N GLU A 344 4.12 23.30 18.35
CA GLU A 344 2.96 24.19 18.45
C GLU A 344 2.12 24.19 17.16
N ASN A 345 2.78 24.34 16.01
CA ASN A 345 2.11 24.29 14.70
C ASN A 345 1.51 22.91 14.44
N PHE A 346 2.19 21.83 14.88
CA PHE A 346 1.66 20.48 14.78
C PHE A 346 0.32 20.34 15.49
N GLU A 347 0.20 20.81 16.75
CA GLU A 347 -1.05 20.73 17.51
C GLU A 347 -2.19 21.52 16.87
N ILE A 348 -1.88 22.71 16.30
CA ILE A 348 -2.84 23.53 15.57
C ILE A 348 -3.36 22.79 14.31
N ILE A 349 -2.45 22.29 13.48
CA ILE A 349 -2.81 21.57 12.24
C ILE A 349 -3.55 20.28 12.56
N PHE A 350 -3.08 19.52 13.56
CA PHE A 350 -3.71 18.31 14.04
C PHE A 350 -5.19 18.55 14.43
N ASN A 351 -5.46 19.60 15.19
CA ASN A 351 -6.82 19.94 15.61
C ASN A 351 -7.71 20.38 14.43
N LYS A 352 -7.16 21.10 13.45
CA LYS A 352 -7.87 21.42 12.19
C LYS A 352 -8.27 20.16 11.44
N LEU A 353 -7.33 19.21 11.29
CA LEU A 353 -7.59 17.93 10.62
C LEU A 353 -8.59 17.07 11.40
N LYS A 354 -8.46 17.01 12.74
CA LYS A 354 -9.41 16.27 13.59
C LYS A 354 -10.85 16.75 13.42
N ALA A 355 -11.06 18.07 13.34
CA ALA A 355 -12.40 18.63 13.11
C ALA A 355 -13.02 18.13 11.79
N LYS A 356 -12.19 17.87 10.76
CA LYS A 356 -12.64 17.39 9.44
C LYS A 356 -12.98 15.90 9.38
N ILE A 357 -12.69 15.12 10.42
CA ILE A 357 -13.06 13.69 10.44
C ILE A 357 -14.58 13.54 10.57
N LYS A 358 -15.23 14.42 11.34
CA LYS A 358 -16.67 14.35 11.61
C LYS A 358 -17.55 15.05 10.58
N ASP A 359 -16.96 15.94 9.74
CA ASP A 359 -17.63 16.59 8.61
C ASP A 359 -17.78 15.59 7.43
#